data_4afd734cf2623b731adfaad5f129de44
#
_entry.id   4afd734cf2623b731adfaad5f129de44
#
_cell.length_a   1.000
_cell.length_b   1.000
_cell.length_c   1.000
_cell.angle_alpha   90.00
_cell.angle_beta   90.00
_cell.angle_gamma   90.00
#
_symmetry.space_group_name_H-M   'P 1'
#
loop_
_entity.id
_entity.type
_entity.pdbx_description
1 polymer ?
#
loop_
_entity_poly.entity_id
_entity_poly.type
_entity_poly.pdbx_seq_one_letter_code
_entity_poly.pdbx_strand_id
1 'polypeptide(L)' 'TDSAIIAIAAAISIAFSTIGPGLGQGKAAAAAMERIRQPDAAGEIRSSLIISMAMMEALTIYGLLIAFMLVAKV' A
#
# COMPACT_ATOMS: atom_id res chain seq x y z
N THR A 1 11.14 2.85 27.82
CA THR A 1 12.34 2.04 27.55
C THR A 1 12.72 2.15 26.07
N ASP A 2 13.96 1.83 25.77
CA ASP A 2 14.42 1.83 24.38
C ASP A 2 13.61 0.86 23.52
N SER A 3 13.31 -0.32 24.05
CA SER A 3 12.49 -1.30 23.34
C SER A 3 11.09 -0.78 23.03
N ALA A 4 10.48 -0.06 23.97
CA ALA A 4 9.16 0.53 23.75
C ALA A 4 9.20 1.62 22.67
N ILE A 5 10.24 2.45 22.68
CA ILE A 5 10.42 3.51 21.68
C ILE A 5 10.62 2.89 20.29
N ILE A 6 11.45 1.86 20.19
CA ILE A 6 11.68 1.16 18.92
C ILE A 6 10.41 0.49 18.42
N ALA A 7 9.63 -0.11 19.32
CA ALA A 7 8.34 -0.72 18.94
C ALA A 7 7.36 0.32 18.39
N ILE A 8 7.31 1.51 19.00
CA ILE A 8 6.48 2.61 18.52
C ILE A 8 6.98 3.08 17.15
N ALA A 9 8.30 3.19 16.97
CA ALA A 9 8.88 3.58 15.69
C ALA A 9 8.51 2.59 14.58
N ALA A 10 8.54 1.28 14.87
CA ALA A 10 8.14 0.25 13.93
C ALA A 10 6.65 0.39 13.55
N ALA A 11 5.80 0.62 14.54
CA ALA A 11 4.37 0.83 14.32
C ALA A 11 4.12 2.06 13.45
N ILE A 12 4.81 3.16 13.70
CA ILE A 12 4.70 4.38 12.91
C ILE A 12 5.17 4.14 11.47
N SER A 13 6.27 3.43 11.29
CA SER A 13 6.80 3.11 9.97
C SER A 13 5.75 2.42 9.10
N ILE A 14 5.15 1.36 9.60
CA ILE A 14 4.14 0.63 8.81
C ILE A 14 2.83 1.42 8.69
N ALA A 15 2.41 2.11 9.73
CA ALA A 15 1.17 2.86 9.73
C ALA A 15 1.20 3.98 8.69
N PHE A 16 2.25 4.79 8.69
CA PHE A 16 2.34 5.91 7.74
C PHE A 16 2.63 5.45 6.32
N SER A 17 3.43 4.39 6.14
CA SER A 17 3.74 3.89 4.80
C SER A 17 2.53 3.26 4.10
N THR A 18 1.47 2.92 4.84
CA THR A 18 0.26 2.33 4.26
C THR A 18 -0.83 3.36 3.97
N ILE A 19 -0.77 4.56 4.55
CA ILE A 19 -1.80 5.59 4.35
C ILE A 19 -1.88 6.02 2.88
N GLY A 20 -0.76 6.44 2.30
CA GLY A 20 -0.71 6.90 0.91
C GLY A 20 -1.15 5.82 -0.07
N PRO A 21 -0.48 4.66 -0.09
CA PRO A 21 -0.86 3.56 -0.97
C PRO A 21 -2.29 3.08 -0.74
N GLY A 22 -2.74 3.02 0.52
CA GLY A 22 -4.11 2.61 0.83
C GLY A 22 -5.16 3.54 0.22
N LEU A 23 -4.97 4.84 0.36
CA LEU A 23 -5.86 5.84 -0.25
C LEU A 23 -5.78 5.79 -1.77
N GLY A 24 -4.56 5.63 -2.32
CA GLY A 24 -4.36 5.52 -3.75
C GLY A 24 -5.03 4.30 -4.35
N GLN A 25 -4.89 3.15 -3.69
CA GLN A 25 -5.55 1.91 -4.13
C GLN A 25 -7.06 2.05 -4.09
N GLY A 26 -7.59 2.68 -3.04
CA GLY A 26 -9.02 2.92 -2.92
C GLY A 26 -9.56 3.79 -4.05
N LYS A 27 -8.87 4.89 -4.35
CA LYS A 27 -9.26 5.78 -5.45
C LYS A 27 -9.13 5.11 -6.80
N ALA A 28 -8.05 4.36 -7.03
CA ALA A 28 -7.85 3.65 -8.29
C ALA A 28 -8.93 2.60 -8.50
N ALA A 29 -9.27 1.85 -7.45
CA ALA A 29 -10.30 0.83 -7.52
C ALA A 29 -11.67 1.44 -7.81
N ALA A 30 -12.03 2.54 -7.14
CA ALA A 30 -13.30 3.22 -7.36
C ALA A 30 -13.42 3.73 -8.80
N ALA A 31 -12.37 4.37 -9.31
CA ALA A 31 -12.36 4.88 -10.68
C ALA A 31 -12.45 3.74 -11.70
N ALA A 32 -11.74 2.63 -11.46
CA ALA A 32 -11.76 1.48 -12.35
C ALA A 32 -13.14 0.82 -12.38
N MET A 33 -13.80 0.68 -11.23
CA MET A 33 -15.12 0.09 -11.13
C MET A 33 -16.15 0.89 -11.93
N GLU A 34 -16.04 2.21 -11.91
CA GLU A 34 -16.94 3.07 -12.68
C GLU A 34 -16.73 2.92 -14.18
N ARG A 35 -15.47 2.84 -14.63
CA ARG A 35 -15.13 2.74 -16.04
C ARG A 35 -15.31 1.34 -16.63
N ILE A 36 -15.31 0.32 -15.82
CA ILE A 36 -15.43 -1.07 -16.27
C ILE A 36 -16.81 -1.35 -16.87
N ARG A 37 -17.74 -0.42 -16.75
CA ARG A 37 -19.05 -0.48 -17.41
C ARG A 37 -18.94 -0.41 -18.91
N GLN A 38 -17.79 0.04 -19.44
CA GLN A 38 -17.54 0.07 -20.88
C GLN A 38 -16.92 -1.26 -21.31
N PRO A 39 -17.65 -2.16 -21.97
CA PRO A 39 -17.16 -3.51 -22.26
C PRO A 39 -15.87 -3.54 -23.08
N ASP A 40 -15.72 -2.60 -24.01
CA ASP A 40 -14.55 -2.56 -24.90
C ASP A 40 -13.25 -2.24 -24.18
N ALA A 41 -13.33 -1.53 -23.04
CA ALA A 41 -12.17 -1.09 -22.26
C ALA A 41 -11.94 -1.91 -21.00
N ALA A 42 -12.87 -2.79 -20.65
CA ALA A 42 -12.86 -3.50 -19.35
C ALA A 42 -11.57 -4.29 -19.11
N GLY A 43 -11.06 -4.97 -20.13
CA GLY A 43 -9.83 -5.76 -20.01
C GLY A 43 -8.60 -4.90 -19.76
N GLU A 44 -8.46 -3.80 -20.48
CA GLU A 44 -7.36 -2.85 -20.31
C GLU A 44 -7.40 -2.16 -18.93
N ILE A 45 -8.60 -1.76 -18.51
CA ILE A 45 -8.80 -1.12 -17.20
C ILE A 45 -8.40 -2.08 -16.10
N ARG A 46 -8.80 -3.34 -16.19
CA ARG A 46 -8.47 -4.36 -15.21
C ARG A 46 -6.97 -4.59 -15.12
N SER A 47 -6.30 -4.72 -16.26
CA SER A 47 -4.84 -4.91 -16.30
C SER A 47 -4.10 -3.71 -15.72
N SER A 48 -4.49 -2.49 -16.09
CA SER A 48 -3.88 -1.28 -15.57
C SER A 48 -4.09 -1.13 -14.07
N LEU A 49 -5.27 -1.51 -13.58
CA LEU A 49 -5.57 -1.47 -12.15
C LEU A 49 -4.66 -2.42 -11.37
N ILE A 50 -4.51 -3.65 -11.83
CA ILE A 50 -3.67 -4.65 -11.18
C ILE A 50 -2.22 -4.16 -11.10
N ILE A 51 -1.68 -3.62 -12.19
CA ILE A 51 -0.31 -3.10 -12.22
C ILE A 51 -0.17 -1.92 -11.26
N SER A 52 -1.10 -0.98 -11.28
CA SER A 52 -1.07 0.19 -10.39
C SER A 52 -1.12 -0.22 -8.91
N MET A 53 -1.98 -1.17 -8.58
CA MET A 53 -2.11 -1.66 -7.21
C MET A 53 -0.85 -2.39 -6.75
N ALA A 54 -0.23 -3.16 -7.63
CA ALA A 54 1.03 -3.85 -7.32
C ALA A 54 2.15 -2.85 -7.05
N MET A 55 2.22 -1.76 -7.80
CA MET A 55 3.23 -0.72 -7.59
C MET A 55 3.00 0.02 -6.27
N MET A 56 1.76 0.33 -5.92
CA MET A 56 1.44 0.96 -4.65
C MET A 56 1.73 0.03 -3.47
N GLU A 57 1.45 -1.26 -3.63
CA GLU A 57 1.76 -2.26 -2.61
C GLU A 57 3.26 -2.39 -2.38
N ALA A 58 4.07 -2.27 -3.43
CA ALA A 58 5.53 -2.29 -3.32
C ALA A 58 6.04 -1.17 -2.41
N LEU A 59 5.44 0.01 -2.46
CA LEU A 59 5.80 1.12 -1.57
C LEU A 59 5.50 0.78 -0.11
N THR A 60 4.39 0.11 0.14
CA THR A 60 4.03 -0.36 1.49
C THR A 60 5.05 -1.36 2.02
N ILE A 61 5.56 -2.23 1.15
CA ILE A 61 6.55 -3.24 1.52
C ILE A 61 7.84 -2.60 2.05
N TYR A 62 8.26 -1.45 1.52
CA TYR A 62 9.43 -0.75 2.06
C TYR A 62 9.22 -0.35 3.52
N GLY A 63 8.05 0.19 3.87
CA GLY A 63 7.72 0.52 5.25
C GLY A 63 7.66 -0.72 6.14
N LEU A 64 7.11 -1.81 5.61
CA LEU A 64 7.08 -3.09 6.32
C LEU A 64 8.49 -3.61 6.60
N LEU A 65 9.40 -3.51 5.63
CA LEU A 65 10.78 -3.93 5.80
C LEU A 65 11.47 -3.15 6.93
N ILE A 66 11.31 -1.84 6.95
CA ILE A 66 11.86 -1.00 8.01
C ILE A 66 11.27 -1.39 9.38
N ALA A 67 9.96 -1.64 9.43
CA ALA A 67 9.30 -2.07 10.66
C ALA A 67 9.89 -3.39 11.18
N PHE A 68 10.12 -4.37 10.31
CA PHE A 68 10.75 -5.63 10.68
C PHE A 68 12.18 -5.44 11.19
N MET A 69 12.95 -4.58 10.54
CA MET A 69 14.31 -4.29 10.99
C MET A 69 14.33 -3.66 12.36
N LEU A 70 13.37 -2.81 12.67
CA LEU A 70 13.26 -2.18 13.98
C LEU A 70 12.79 -3.16 15.04
N VAL A 71 11.81 -4.00 14.72
CA VAL A 71 11.30 -5.01 15.66
C VAL A 71 12.38 -6.01 16.04
N ALA A 72 13.31 -6.31 15.15
CA ALA A 72 14.42 -7.20 15.45
C ALA A 72 15.36 -6.64 16.54
N LYS A 73 15.27 -5.36 16.86
CA LYS A 73 16.10 -4.70 17.88
C LYS A 73 15.41 -4.58 19.25
N VAL A 74 14.19 -5.02 19.34
CA VAL A 74 13.41 -4.94 20.59
C VAL A 74 13.79 -6.05 21.60
#